data_c3125d16883f8e7cbd47b498813d64b9
#
_entry.id   c3125d16883f8e7cbd47b498813d64b9
#
_cell.length_a   1.000
_cell.length_b   1.000
_cell.length_c   1.000
_cell.angle_alpha   90.00
_cell.angle_beta   90.00
_cell.angle_gamma   90.00
#
_symmetry.space_group_name_H-M   'P 1'
#
loop_
_entity.id
_entity.type
_entity.pdbx_description
1 polymer ?
#
loop_
_entity_poly.entity_id
_entity_poly.type
_entity_poly.pdbx_seq_one_letter_code
_entity_poly.pdbx_strand_id
1 'polypeptide(L)'
;MAYKVIHNNKEHRFEAKVKGYRALVEYQLLGCEIMNIYHTEVPEPIGEQGIGSAIMKEAFEFARRNHYQILPTCPFAQSYLEKHADYRNVLGYSNSCSL
;
A
#
# COMPACT_ATOMS: atom_id res chain seq x y z
N MET A 1 8.51 -14.33 8.78
CA MET A 1 8.15 -15.10 7.59
C MET A 1 7.75 -14.19 6.45
N ALA A 2 8.22 -14.45 5.26
CA ALA A 2 7.95 -13.61 4.13
C ALA A 2 6.75 -14.10 3.33
N TYR A 3 5.95 -13.17 2.88
CA TYR A 3 4.83 -13.51 2.00
C TYR A 3 5.19 -13.06 0.60
N LYS A 4 4.73 -13.84 -0.37
CA LYS A 4 4.92 -13.46 -1.75
C LYS A 4 3.84 -12.46 -2.15
N VAL A 5 4.23 -11.21 -2.30
CA VAL A 5 3.30 -10.14 -2.66
C VAL A 5 3.44 -9.88 -4.14
N ILE A 6 2.33 -9.85 -4.83
CA ILE A 6 2.30 -9.63 -6.27
C ILE A 6 1.70 -8.27 -6.53
N HIS A 7 2.38 -7.47 -7.33
CA HIS A 7 1.87 -6.18 -7.76
C HIS A 7 1.10 -6.36 -9.06
N ASN A 8 -0.20 -6.26 -8.98
CA ASN A 8 -1.04 -6.32 -10.17
C ASN A 8 -1.20 -4.91 -10.71
N ASN A 9 -0.27 -4.53 -11.56
CA ASN A 9 -0.21 -3.17 -12.06
C ASN A 9 -1.43 -2.81 -12.91
N LYS A 10 -1.98 -3.78 -13.59
CA LYS A 10 -3.14 -3.55 -14.43
C LYS A 10 -4.38 -3.22 -13.62
N GLU A 11 -4.54 -3.89 -12.47
CA GLU A 11 -5.70 -3.67 -11.62
C GLU A 11 -5.41 -2.68 -10.49
N HIS A 12 -4.19 -2.15 -10.44
CA HIS A 12 -3.77 -1.18 -9.42
C HIS A 12 -3.96 -1.74 -8.01
N ARG A 13 -3.36 -2.90 -7.76
CA ARG A 13 -3.43 -3.46 -6.43
C ARG A 13 -2.24 -4.37 -6.16
N PHE A 14 -1.94 -4.52 -4.88
CA PHE A 14 -0.96 -5.50 -4.41
C PHE A 14 -1.74 -6.60 -3.74
N GLU A 15 -1.36 -7.85 -3.97
CA GLU A 15 -2.10 -8.96 -3.43
C GLU A 15 -1.17 -10.09 -3.02
N ALA A 16 -1.65 -10.91 -2.10
CA ALA A 16 -0.94 -12.10 -1.67
C ALA A 16 -1.96 -13.17 -1.31
N LYS A 17 -1.61 -14.42 -1.60
CA LYS A 17 -2.46 -15.53 -1.25
C LYS A 17 -1.83 -16.32 -0.11
N VAL A 18 -2.62 -16.63 0.90
CA VAL A 18 -2.19 -17.42 2.04
C VAL A 18 -3.30 -18.40 2.37
N LYS A 19 -2.97 -19.68 2.34
CA LYS A 19 -3.92 -20.74 2.69
C LYS A 19 -5.21 -20.66 1.90
N GLY A 20 -5.13 -20.30 0.64
CA GLY A 20 -6.30 -20.22 -0.21
C GLY A 20 -7.07 -18.92 -0.14
N TYR A 21 -6.69 -18.04 0.79
CA TYR A 21 -7.31 -16.72 0.90
C TYR A 21 -6.46 -15.68 0.22
N ARG A 22 -7.11 -14.65 -0.29
CA ARG A 22 -6.40 -13.56 -0.95
C ARG A 22 -6.58 -12.27 -0.17
N ALA A 23 -5.46 -11.65 0.21
CA ALA A 23 -5.47 -10.33 0.80
C ALA A 23 -4.98 -9.34 -0.25
N LEU A 24 -5.43 -8.09 -0.15
CA LEU A 24 -5.06 -7.11 -1.16
C LEU A 24 -5.08 -5.70 -0.61
N VAL A 25 -4.35 -4.83 -1.29
CA VAL A 25 -4.33 -3.38 -1.06
C VAL A 25 -4.55 -2.74 -2.42
N GLU A 26 -5.59 -1.92 -2.52
CA GLU A 26 -5.92 -1.25 -3.77
C GLU A 26 -5.58 0.22 -3.72
N TYR A 27 -5.13 0.75 -4.85
CA TYR A 27 -4.71 2.13 -4.93
C TYR A 27 -5.16 2.77 -6.23
N GLN A 28 -5.12 4.11 -6.25
CA GLN A 28 -5.33 4.90 -7.46
C GLN A 28 -4.14 5.81 -7.64
N LEU A 29 -3.78 6.05 -8.88
CA LEU A 29 -2.75 7.04 -9.19
C LEU A 29 -3.46 8.32 -9.57
N LEU A 30 -3.23 9.36 -8.78
CA LEU A 30 -3.88 10.65 -8.96
C LEU A 30 -2.85 11.66 -9.42
N GLY A 31 -3.16 12.34 -10.52
CA GLY A 31 -2.22 13.28 -11.06
C GLY A 31 -0.94 12.58 -11.48
N CYS A 32 0.20 13.20 -11.26
CA CYS A 32 1.43 12.63 -11.76
C CYS A 32 2.25 11.89 -10.71
N GLU A 33 2.08 12.16 -9.42
CA GLU A 33 2.95 11.54 -8.43
C GLU A 33 2.25 11.20 -7.12
N ILE A 34 0.94 11.02 -7.16
CA ILE A 34 0.21 10.70 -5.94
C ILE A 34 -0.39 9.31 -6.04
N MET A 35 -0.12 8.51 -5.04
CA MET A 35 -0.68 7.16 -4.93
C MET A 35 -1.66 7.14 -3.78
N ASN A 36 -2.94 7.06 -4.12
CA ASN A 36 -4.00 7.05 -3.12
C ASN A 36 -4.32 5.61 -2.75
N ILE A 37 -3.92 5.21 -1.55
CA ILE A 37 -4.23 3.87 -1.05
C ILE A 37 -5.57 3.98 -0.33
N TYR A 38 -6.60 3.44 -0.95
CA TYR A 38 -7.96 3.67 -0.48
C TYR A 38 -8.66 2.44 0.07
N HIS A 39 -8.11 1.25 -0.17
CA HIS A 39 -8.80 0.03 0.26
C HIS A 39 -7.82 -1.07 0.60
N THR A 40 -8.08 -1.72 1.73
CA THR A 40 -7.30 -2.88 2.16
C THR A 40 -8.28 -3.96 2.56
N GLU A 41 -8.04 -5.18 2.08
CA GLU A 41 -8.90 -6.31 2.40
C GLU A 41 -8.05 -7.48 2.82
N VAL A 42 -8.25 -7.96 4.06
CA VAL A 42 -7.53 -9.11 4.58
C VAL A 42 -8.58 -10.04 5.18
N PRO A 43 -8.76 -11.23 4.59
CA PRO A 43 -9.74 -12.19 5.14
C PRO A 43 -9.42 -12.54 6.59
N GLU A 44 -10.45 -12.68 7.39
CA GLU A 44 -10.29 -12.91 8.82
C GLU A 44 -9.42 -14.10 9.16
N PRO A 45 -9.55 -15.25 8.48
CA PRO A 45 -8.74 -16.41 8.84
C PRO A 45 -7.23 -16.20 8.73
N ILE A 46 -6.78 -15.23 7.95
CA ILE A 46 -5.36 -14.94 7.82
C ILE A 46 -5.01 -13.56 8.36
N GLY A 47 -5.95 -12.89 9.04
CA GLY A 47 -5.80 -11.49 9.42
C GLY A 47 -4.75 -11.24 10.49
N GLU A 48 -4.41 -12.24 11.30
CA GLU A 48 -3.48 -12.03 12.38
C GLU A 48 -2.09 -12.54 12.08
N GLN A 49 -1.77 -12.75 10.83
CA GLN A 49 -0.49 -13.30 10.42
C GLN A 49 0.45 -12.26 9.83
N GLY A 50 0.10 -10.98 9.95
CA GLY A 50 0.94 -9.91 9.46
C GLY A 50 0.92 -9.74 7.95
N ILE A 51 -0.05 -10.37 7.27
CA ILE A 51 -0.07 -10.30 5.82
C ILE A 51 -0.44 -8.92 5.31
N GLY A 52 -1.35 -8.23 6.02
CA GLY A 52 -1.71 -6.87 5.63
C GLY A 52 -0.52 -5.94 5.68
N SER A 53 0.29 -6.08 6.73
CA SER A 53 1.50 -5.27 6.85
C SER A 53 2.51 -5.61 5.78
N ALA A 54 2.62 -6.88 5.42
CA ALA A 54 3.56 -7.29 4.38
C ALA A 54 3.17 -6.68 3.03
N ILE A 55 1.88 -6.69 2.71
CA ILE A 55 1.41 -6.12 1.45
C ILE A 55 1.57 -4.60 1.48
N MET A 56 1.24 -3.98 2.61
CA MET A 56 1.36 -2.53 2.72
C MET A 56 2.81 -2.09 2.59
N LYS A 57 3.73 -2.87 3.12
CA LYS A 57 5.16 -2.57 2.97
C LYS A 57 5.54 -2.54 1.50
N GLU A 58 5.07 -3.51 0.73
CA GLU A 58 5.39 -3.55 -0.70
C GLU A 58 4.81 -2.35 -1.42
N ALA A 59 3.60 -1.94 -1.04
CA ALA A 59 2.98 -0.77 -1.65
C ALA A 59 3.76 0.50 -1.34
N PHE A 60 4.20 0.65 -0.09
CA PHE A 60 4.98 1.82 0.31
C PHE A 60 6.34 1.83 -0.37
N GLU A 61 6.98 0.66 -0.49
CA GLU A 61 8.28 0.58 -1.17
C GLU A 61 8.14 0.89 -2.65
N PHE A 62 7.05 0.45 -3.26
CA PHE A 62 6.79 0.78 -4.65
C PHE A 62 6.66 2.30 -4.82
N ALA A 63 5.94 2.93 -3.92
CA ALA A 63 5.77 4.39 -3.96
C ALA A 63 7.13 5.09 -3.82
N ARG A 64 7.95 4.60 -2.89
CA ARG A 64 9.27 5.20 -2.67
C ARG A 64 10.14 5.06 -3.90
N ARG A 65 10.18 3.87 -4.50
CA ARG A 65 11.04 3.63 -5.65
C ARG A 65 10.61 4.44 -6.87
N ASN A 66 9.32 4.74 -6.97
CA ASN A 66 8.79 5.45 -8.12
C ASN A 66 8.50 6.92 -7.84
N HIS A 67 8.93 7.40 -6.68
CA HIS A 67 8.77 8.80 -6.29
C HIS A 67 7.31 9.24 -6.21
N TYR A 68 6.43 8.31 -5.87
CA TYR A 68 5.05 8.65 -5.57
C TYR A 68 4.93 9.09 -4.13
N GLN A 69 4.01 10.00 -3.88
CA GLN A 69 3.64 10.37 -2.52
C GLN A 69 2.35 9.64 -2.16
N ILE A 70 2.31 9.10 -0.96
CA ILE A 70 1.16 8.32 -0.54
C ILE A 70 0.12 9.18 0.11
N LEU A 71 -1.12 9.03 -0.35
CA LEU A 71 -2.28 9.61 0.29
C LEU A 71 -2.98 8.46 1.00
N PRO A 72 -2.83 8.35 2.33
CA PRO A 72 -3.38 7.20 3.05
C PRO A 72 -4.84 7.43 3.41
N THR A 73 -5.72 7.18 2.45
CA THR A 73 -7.14 7.36 2.67
C THR A 73 -7.72 6.21 3.50
N CYS A 74 -7.16 5.03 3.34
CA CYS A 74 -7.58 3.84 4.05
C CYS A 74 -7.06 3.85 5.49
N PRO A 75 -7.89 3.53 6.50
CA PRO A 75 -7.41 3.51 7.89
C PRO A 75 -6.23 2.59 8.12
N PHE A 76 -6.15 1.48 7.41
CA PHE A 76 -5.02 0.57 7.55
C PHE A 76 -3.72 1.24 7.09
N ALA A 77 -3.79 1.99 5.99
CA ALA A 77 -2.61 2.70 5.49
C ALA A 77 -2.18 3.79 6.47
N GLN A 78 -3.14 4.48 7.07
CA GLN A 78 -2.83 5.49 8.07
C GLN A 78 -2.13 4.87 9.28
N SER A 79 -2.66 3.74 9.74
CA SER A 79 -2.09 3.06 10.88
C SER A 79 -0.69 2.53 10.57
N TYR A 80 -0.50 2.02 9.39
CA TYR A 80 0.81 1.51 8.99
C TYR A 80 1.83 2.64 8.99
N LEU A 81 1.46 3.79 8.46
CA LEU A 81 2.36 4.92 8.40
C LEU A 81 2.74 5.40 9.80
N GLU A 82 1.79 5.39 10.73
CA GLU A 82 2.06 5.80 12.11
C GLU A 82 3.09 4.89 12.77
N LYS A 83 3.07 3.61 12.41
CA LYS A 83 4.00 2.65 12.99
C LYS A 83 5.33 2.61 12.27
N HIS A 84 5.42 3.21 11.10
CA HIS A 84 6.62 3.15 10.28
C HIS A 84 7.00 4.55 9.83
N ALA A 85 7.50 5.34 10.78
CA ALA A 85 7.76 6.76 10.55
C ALA A 85 8.79 7.03 9.48
N ASP A 86 9.58 6.04 9.11
CA ASP A 86 10.56 6.22 8.05
C ASP A 86 9.93 6.40 6.68
N TYR A 87 8.64 6.20 6.56
CA TYR A 87 7.93 6.45 5.31
C TYR A 87 7.30 7.83 5.24
N ARG A 88 7.55 8.67 6.21
CA ARG A 88 6.92 9.99 6.20
C ARG A 88 7.27 10.82 4.99
N ASN A 89 8.43 10.57 4.41
CA ASN A 89 8.84 11.34 3.23
C ASN A 89 8.08 10.92 1.98
N VAL A 90 7.28 9.85 2.03
CA VAL A 90 6.41 9.49 0.91
C VAL A 90 4.97 9.84 1.22
N LEU A 91 4.76 10.57 2.32
CA LEU A 91 3.43 10.95 2.74
C LEU A 91 3.07 12.32 2.22
N GLY A 92 1.79 12.51 2.01
CA GLY A 92 1.29 13.83 1.94
C GLY A 92 1.01 14.29 0.54
N TYR A 93 1.43 15.48 0.28
CA TYR A 93 1.13 16.12 -0.97
C TYR A 93 2.42 16.49 -1.65
N SER A 94 2.31 16.67 -2.93
CA SER A 94 3.48 16.96 -3.73
C SER A 94 3.26 18.23 -4.49
N ASN A 95 4.32 19.02 -4.61
CA ASN A 95 4.30 20.15 -5.51
C ASN A 95 4.91 19.81 -6.84
N SER A 96 5.44 18.61 -6.97
CA SER A 96 6.14 18.26 -8.19
C SER A 96 5.21 18.10 -9.38
N CYS A 97 3.92 17.91 -9.11
CA CYS A 97 2.94 17.80 -10.17
C CYS A 97 2.28 19.12 -10.53
N SER A 98 2.64 20.17 -9.88
CA SER A 98 2.01 21.44 -10.16
C SER A 98 2.61 22.01 -11.42
N LEU A 99 1.78 22.27 -12.33
CA LEU A 99 2.22 22.80 -13.63
C LEU A 99 1.40 24.00 -14.01
#